data_9b6f4819f04ed41b2e97ce296623ab20
#
_entry.id   9b6f4819f04ed41b2e97ce296623ab20
#
_cell.length_a   1.000
_cell.length_b   1.000
_cell.length_c   1.000
_cell.angle_alpha   90.00
_cell.angle_beta   90.00
_cell.angle_gamma   90.00
#
_symmetry.space_group_name_H-M   'P 1'
#
loop_
_entity.id
_entity.type
_entity.pdbx_description
1 polymer ?
#
loop_
_entity_poly.entity_id
_entity_poly.type
_entity_poly.pdbx_seq_one_letter_code
_entity_poly.pdbx_strand_id
1 'polypeptide(L)'
;MLLPALAKAKCKAQRTQCVSNKHQITIACAMYNNDWQDFLVPNAPVGAQAFGQYVGWAPGTINWGTSPWNANADAYRTNVLGPYVVNVEVYKCPSDKIQSDNGYRVRSISMNPALVGDLLRAAPNLKDSMASMIQGWRLFTKMSDLNCIGPANTWVFCDEAMYTMNDGYLQCSLSTPLYPDVPANYHCGGGNVFSFADGHTEYRAWKYNTSDPNAGIKNVRYIKNITGQNVGSSGLDMDWQWLRQRTSCPP
;
A
#
# COMPACT_ATOMS: atom_id res chain seq x y z
N MET A 1 2.81 -32.29 -20.14
CA MET A 1 2.27 -30.91 -20.42
C MET A 1 1.35 -30.35 -19.32
N LEU A 2 1.02 -31.05 -18.23
CA LEU A 2 0.14 -30.58 -17.14
C LEU A 2 0.77 -29.52 -16.21
N LEU A 3 2.08 -29.62 -15.88
CA LEU A 3 2.76 -28.74 -14.94
C LEU A 3 2.69 -27.23 -15.28
N PRO A 4 2.96 -26.79 -16.53
CA PRO A 4 2.84 -25.37 -16.86
C PRO A 4 1.41 -24.83 -16.79
N ALA A 5 0.41 -25.65 -17.13
CA ALA A 5 -1.00 -25.29 -17.03
C ALA A 5 -1.42 -25.11 -15.57
N LEU A 6 -1.03 -26.04 -14.69
CA LEU A 6 -1.30 -25.97 -13.26
C LEU A 6 -0.64 -24.75 -12.60
N ALA A 7 0.60 -24.42 -12.96
CA ALA A 7 1.31 -23.25 -12.46
C ALA A 7 0.56 -21.95 -12.85
N LYS A 8 0.11 -21.84 -14.11
CA LYS A 8 -0.70 -20.69 -14.57
C LYS A 8 -2.06 -20.61 -13.85
N ALA A 9 -2.72 -21.74 -13.65
CA ALA A 9 -3.98 -21.80 -12.91
C ALA A 9 -3.84 -21.34 -11.46
N LYS A 10 -2.82 -21.84 -10.74
CA LYS A 10 -2.47 -21.41 -9.37
C LYS A 10 -2.22 -19.91 -9.29
N CYS A 11 -1.47 -19.40 -10.23
CA CYS A 11 -1.14 -17.98 -10.32
C CYS A 11 -2.41 -17.10 -10.48
N LYS A 12 -3.32 -17.49 -11.39
CA LYS A 12 -4.59 -16.79 -11.57
C LYS A 12 -5.46 -16.84 -10.31
N ALA A 13 -5.52 -18.01 -9.65
CA ALA A 13 -6.26 -18.19 -8.41
C ALA A 13 -5.74 -17.27 -7.29
N GLN A 14 -4.42 -17.20 -7.08
CA GLN A 14 -3.81 -16.30 -6.11
C GLN A 14 -4.08 -14.83 -6.42
N ARG A 15 -4.07 -14.44 -7.70
CA ARG A 15 -4.42 -13.08 -8.11
C ARG A 15 -5.89 -12.77 -7.82
N THR A 16 -6.81 -13.67 -8.14
CA THR A 16 -8.24 -13.51 -7.84
C THR A 16 -8.47 -13.39 -6.33
N GLN A 17 -7.79 -14.20 -5.52
CA GLN A 17 -7.84 -14.09 -4.07
C GLN A 17 -7.33 -12.72 -3.58
N CYS A 18 -6.23 -12.21 -4.14
CA CYS A 18 -5.70 -10.88 -3.80
C CYS A 18 -6.70 -9.76 -4.17
N VAL A 19 -7.36 -9.86 -5.33
CA VAL A 19 -8.44 -8.94 -5.74
C VAL A 19 -9.57 -8.97 -4.72
N SER A 20 -10.02 -10.17 -4.31
CA SER A 20 -11.08 -10.33 -3.30
C SER A 20 -10.66 -9.76 -1.94
N ASN A 21 -9.43 -10.01 -1.49
CA ASN A 21 -8.91 -9.49 -0.22
C ASN A 21 -8.92 -7.96 -0.21
N LYS A 22 -8.42 -7.32 -1.28
CA LYS A 22 -8.41 -5.86 -1.38
C LYS A 22 -9.80 -5.26 -1.48
N HIS A 23 -10.72 -5.93 -2.16
CA HIS A 23 -12.12 -5.50 -2.19
C HIS A 23 -12.73 -5.51 -0.78
N GLN A 24 -12.51 -6.57 0.01
CA GLN A 24 -13.02 -6.68 1.38
C GLN A 24 -12.48 -5.57 2.29
N ILE A 25 -11.18 -5.29 2.26
CA ILE A 25 -10.61 -4.21 3.10
C ILE A 25 -11.09 -2.83 2.64
N THR A 26 -11.35 -2.64 1.35
CA THR A 26 -11.88 -1.36 0.84
C THR A 26 -13.35 -1.17 1.26
N ILE A 27 -14.15 -2.24 1.29
CA ILE A 27 -15.49 -2.19 1.89
C ILE A 27 -15.40 -1.82 3.38
N ALA A 28 -14.45 -2.39 4.13
CA ALA A 28 -14.24 -2.03 5.53
C ALA A 28 -13.91 -0.53 5.70
N CYS A 29 -13.09 0.04 4.79
CA CYS A 29 -12.85 1.49 4.77
C CYS A 29 -14.12 2.29 4.48
N ALA A 30 -14.95 1.85 3.54
CA ALA A 30 -16.21 2.53 3.24
C ALA A 30 -17.19 2.50 4.43
N MET A 31 -17.24 1.38 5.17
CA MET A 31 -18.01 1.29 6.41
C MET A 31 -17.48 2.25 7.48
N TYR A 32 -16.15 2.28 7.67
CA TYR A 32 -15.50 3.26 8.56
C TYR A 32 -15.87 4.69 8.18
N ASN A 33 -15.73 5.08 6.91
CA ASN A 33 -16.02 6.43 6.44
C ASN A 33 -17.48 6.84 6.73
N ASN A 34 -18.40 5.90 6.55
CA ASN A 34 -19.83 6.14 6.84
C ASN A 34 -20.07 6.39 8.34
N ASP A 35 -19.44 5.63 9.22
CA ASP A 35 -19.59 5.76 10.67
C ASP A 35 -18.86 7.01 11.22
N TRP A 36 -17.85 7.49 10.53
CA TRP A 36 -16.97 8.59 10.96
C TRP A 36 -17.15 9.87 10.13
N GLN A 37 -18.39 10.21 9.74
CA GLN A 37 -18.74 11.51 9.14
C GLN A 37 -17.92 11.83 7.87
N ASP A 38 -17.79 10.85 6.99
CA ASP A 38 -17.05 10.95 5.72
C ASP A 38 -15.51 11.00 5.86
N PHE A 39 -14.97 10.95 7.08
CA PHE A 39 -13.53 10.89 7.27
C PHE A 39 -12.95 9.58 6.74
N LEU A 40 -11.85 9.69 6.01
CA LEU A 40 -11.07 8.54 5.58
C LEU A 40 -10.37 7.87 6.78
N VAL A 41 -10.01 6.61 6.60
CA VAL A 41 -9.27 5.85 7.60
C VAL A 41 -7.92 6.52 7.88
N PRO A 42 -7.51 6.69 9.16
CA PRO A 42 -6.24 7.32 9.49
C PRO A 42 -5.06 6.48 8.99
N ASN A 43 -4.17 7.10 8.23
CA ASN A 43 -2.98 6.50 7.66
C ASN A 43 -1.74 7.24 8.16
N ALA A 44 -1.06 6.66 9.14
CA ALA A 44 0.06 7.29 9.84
C ALA A 44 1.40 6.68 9.42
N PRO A 45 2.38 7.50 8.96
CA PRO A 45 3.75 7.04 8.74
C PRO A 45 4.47 6.71 10.06
N VAL A 46 5.58 5.97 9.99
CA VAL A 46 6.38 5.54 11.15
C VAL A 46 6.65 6.67 12.15
N GLY A 47 7.04 7.84 11.67
CA GLY A 47 7.33 8.99 12.51
C GLY A 47 6.13 9.43 13.37
N ALA A 48 4.92 9.35 12.85
CA ALA A 48 3.70 9.68 13.58
C ALA A 48 3.32 8.60 14.60
N GLN A 49 3.56 7.33 14.27
CA GLN A 49 3.30 6.20 15.18
C GLN A 49 4.22 6.21 16.42
N ALA A 50 5.46 6.71 16.28
CA ALA A 50 6.43 6.78 17.37
C ALA A 50 6.00 7.72 18.51
N PHE A 51 5.09 8.65 18.28
CA PHE A 51 4.54 9.55 19.31
C PHE A 51 3.42 8.94 20.16
N GLY A 52 3.13 7.63 19.99
CA GLY A 52 2.26 6.86 20.89
C GLY A 52 0.79 7.25 20.95
N GLN A 53 0.37 8.26 20.19
CA GLN A 53 -0.98 8.82 20.27
C GLN A 53 -1.85 8.55 19.04
N TYR A 54 -1.28 8.01 17.95
CA TYR A 54 -2.00 7.90 16.68
C TYR A 54 -2.13 6.46 16.25
N VAL A 55 -3.35 5.96 16.32
CA VAL A 55 -3.69 4.62 15.87
C VAL A 55 -4.09 4.71 14.40
N GLY A 56 -3.15 4.34 13.52
CA GLY A 56 -3.45 4.15 12.11
C GLY A 56 -4.09 2.78 11.83
N TRP A 57 -4.45 2.55 10.58
CA TRP A 57 -4.99 1.25 10.13
C TRP A 57 -3.96 0.11 10.24
N ALA A 58 -2.67 0.42 10.15
CA ALA A 58 -1.58 -0.55 10.27
C ALA A 58 -0.82 -0.33 11.58
N PRO A 59 -0.89 -1.27 12.53
CA PRO A 59 -0.19 -1.13 13.80
C PRO A 59 1.29 -1.49 13.67
N GLY A 60 2.12 -0.68 14.32
CA GLY A 60 3.55 -0.94 14.51
C GLY A 60 4.39 -0.96 13.22
N THR A 61 5.63 -1.44 13.36
CA THR A 61 6.61 -1.47 12.27
C THR A 61 6.98 -2.91 11.91
N ILE A 62 6.75 -3.27 10.65
CA ILE A 62 7.16 -4.55 10.05
C ILE A 62 8.61 -4.42 9.54
N ASN A 63 9.38 -5.51 9.59
CA ASN A 63 10.75 -5.54 9.04
C ASN A 63 11.18 -6.97 8.64
N TRP A 64 12.37 -7.11 8.10
CA TRP A 64 12.98 -8.40 7.78
C TRP A 64 13.35 -9.24 9.00
N GLY A 65 13.62 -8.59 10.13
CA GLY A 65 14.06 -9.21 11.36
C GLY A 65 12.90 -9.81 12.17
N THR A 66 13.01 -9.69 13.48
CA THR A 66 12.11 -10.32 14.46
C THR A 66 11.12 -9.32 15.08
N SER A 67 10.74 -8.28 14.35
CA SER A 67 9.73 -7.35 14.86
C SER A 67 8.48 -8.10 15.33
N PRO A 68 7.98 -7.83 16.54
CA PRO A 68 6.78 -8.47 17.05
C PRO A 68 5.55 -8.16 16.18
N TRP A 69 5.55 -7.06 15.45
CA TRP A 69 4.48 -6.64 14.55
C TRP A 69 4.40 -7.46 13.26
N ASN A 70 5.48 -8.18 12.89
CA ASN A 70 5.48 -9.02 11.71
C ASN A 70 4.35 -10.07 11.73
N ALA A 71 4.10 -10.68 12.90
CA ALA A 71 3.16 -11.79 13.05
C ALA A 71 1.99 -11.48 14.02
N ASN A 72 1.83 -10.24 14.46
CA ASN A 72 0.80 -9.86 15.45
C ASN A 72 -0.56 -9.63 14.78
N ALA A 73 -1.32 -10.70 14.55
CA ALA A 73 -2.66 -10.62 13.98
C ALA A 73 -3.67 -9.91 14.92
N ASP A 74 -3.49 -10.00 16.24
CA ASP A 74 -4.42 -9.40 17.21
C ASP A 74 -4.37 -7.88 17.16
N ALA A 75 -3.20 -7.30 16.88
CA ALA A 75 -3.09 -5.87 16.67
C ALA A 75 -3.94 -5.36 15.49
N TYR A 76 -4.14 -6.19 14.45
CA TYR A 76 -5.04 -5.87 13.34
C TYR A 76 -6.52 -6.06 13.65
N ARG A 77 -6.86 -6.95 14.59
CA ARG A 77 -8.24 -7.13 15.07
C ARG A 77 -8.71 -5.99 15.97
N THR A 78 -7.77 -5.32 16.62
CA THR A 78 -8.04 -4.26 17.61
C THR A 78 -7.75 -2.85 17.10
N ASN A 79 -7.24 -2.69 15.87
CA ASN A 79 -7.01 -1.38 15.27
C ASN A 79 -8.31 -0.72 14.78
N VAL A 80 -8.19 0.45 14.15
CA VAL A 80 -9.36 1.24 13.68
C VAL A 80 -10.20 0.52 12.64
N LEU A 81 -9.65 -0.40 11.86
CA LEU A 81 -10.37 -1.23 10.91
C LEU A 81 -10.83 -2.58 11.50
N GLY A 82 -10.35 -2.96 12.68
CA GLY A 82 -10.68 -4.24 13.31
C GLY A 82 -12.17 -4.54 13.41
N PRO A 83 -13.03 -3.58 13.81
CA PRO A 83 -14.47 -3.80 13.86
C PRO A 83 -15.14 -4.10 12.51
N TYR A 84 -14.49 -3.70 11.41
CA TYR A 84 -15.01 -3.82 10.03
C TYR A 84 -14.38 -4.98 9.25
N VAL A 85 -13.29 -5.56 9.75
CA VAL A 85 -12.55 -6.64 9.08
C VAL A 85 -12.72 -7.94 9.84
N VAL A 86 -13.50 -8.86 9.29
CA VAL A 86 -13.76 -10.17 9.93
C VAL A 86 -12.53 -11.08 9.92
N ASN A 87 -11.78 -11.08 8.82
CA ASN A 87 -10.63 -11.97 8.63
C ASN A 87 -9.35 -11.17 8.34
N VAL A 88 -8.36 -11.28 9.22
CA VAL A 88 -7.05 -10.60 9.07
C VAL A 88 -6.25 -11.06 7.86
N GLU A 89 -6.55 -12.21 7.26
CA GLU A 89 -5.91 -12.70 6.04
C GLU A 89 -6.08 -11.75 4.83
N VAL A 90 -7.07 -10.83 4.89
CA VAL A 90 -7.27 -9.84 3.82
C VAL A 90 -6.12 -8.82 3.73
N TYR A 91 -5.35 -8.64 4.81
CA TYR A 91 -4.20 -7.73 4.82
C TYR A 91 -3.00 -8.28 4.07
N LYS A 92 -3.04 -9.53 3.61
CA LYS A 92 -1.92 -10.19 2.94
C LYS A 92 -2.27 -10.68 1.54
N CYS A 93 -1.35 -10.43 0.60
CA CYS A 93 -1.39 -11.02 -0.73
C CYS A 93 -0.99 -12.50 -0.66
N PRO A 94 -1.79 -13.43 -1.18
CA PRO A 94 -1.46 -14.86 -1.18
C PRO A 94 -0.26 -15.19 -2.08
N SER A 95 0.15 -14.27 -2.95
CA SER A 95 1.37 -14.41 -3.75
C SER A 95 2.64 -13.95 -3.02
N ASP A 96 2.52 -13.23 -1.90
CA ASP A 96 3.66 -12.91 -1.05
C ASP A 96 4.11 -14.15 -0.26
N LYS A 97 5.22 -14.73 -0.67
CA LYS A 97 5.86 -15.90 -0.03
C LYS A 97 7.11 -15.53 0.75
N ILE A 98 7.40 -14.25 0.89
CA ILE A 98 8.60 -13.76 1.55
C ILE A 98 8.36 -13.79 3.07
N GLN A 99 9.29 -14.38 3.80
CA GLN A 99 9.26 -14.47 5.26
C GLN A 99 10.18 -13.43 5.90
N SER A 100 9.80 -12.98 7.09
CA SER A 100 10.70 -12.35 8.05
C SER A 100 11.45 -13.42 8.85
N ASP A 101 12.41 -13.04 9.68
CA ASP A 101 13.16 -13.99 10.52
C ASP A 101 12.27 -14.72 11.55
N ASN A 102 11.13 -14.15 11.90
CA ASN A 102 10.13 -14.75 12.80
C ASN A 102 8.88 -15.27 12.06
N GLY A 103 8.99 -15.57 10.77
CA GLY A 103 7.95 -16.21 9.99
C GLY A 103 7.20 -15.31 9.00
N TYR A 104 6.01 -15.79 8.59
CA TYR A 104 5.17 -15.02 7.65
C TYR A 104 4.58 -13.77 8.32
N ARG A 105 4.62 -12.67 7.58
CA ARG A 105 4.02 -11.41 8.03
C ARG A 105 2.50 -11.46 7.89
N VAL A 106 1.82 -10.74 8.78
CA VAL A 106 0.36 -10.55 8.75
C VAL A 106 -0.05 -9.70 7.55
N ARG A 107 0.80 -8.76 7.11
CA ARG A 107 0.46 -7.78 6.09
C ARG A 107 1.48 -7.77 4.95
N SER A 108 1.00 -7.54 3.73
CA SER A 108 1.81 -7.18 2.54
C SER A 108 1.31 -5.92 1.84
N ILE A 109 0.22 -5.31 2.31
CA ILE A 109 -0.40 -4.15 1.68
C ILE A 109 -0.01 -2.86 2.39
N SER A 110 -0.02 -1.76 1.65
CA SER A 110 0.14 -0.40 2.17
C SER A 110 -0.86 0.55 1.50
N MET A 111 -1.18 1.64 2.20
CA MET A 111 -2.19 2.61 1.79
C MET A 111 -1.56 3.80 1.08
N ASN A 112 -2.33 4.39 0.19
CA ASN A 112 -2.01 5.64 -0.51
C ASN A 112 -1.62 6.75 0.48
N PRO A 113 -0.45 7.37 0.31
CA PRO A 113 0.09 8.34 1.26
C PRO A 113 -0.68 9.66 1.31
N ALA A 114 -1.47 9.97 0.30
CA ALA A 114 -2.32 11.16 0.28
C ALA A 114 -3.61 11.00 1.10
N LEU A 115 -4.04 9.76 1.36
CA LEU A 115 -5.22 9.46 2.17
C LEU A 115 -4.85 9.45 3.65
N VAL A 116 -4.91 10.60 4.30
CA VAL A 116 -4.47 10.77 5.69
C VAL A 116 -5.62 10.66 6.70
N GLY A 117 -6.84 10.81 6.23
CA GLY A 117 -8.05 10.60 7.01
C GLY A 117 -8.13 11.47 8.26
N ASP A 118 -8.69 10.89 9.31
CA ASP A 118 -8.92 11.54 10.60
C ASP A 118 -7.62 11.86 11.38
N LEU A 119 -6.48 11.39 10.89
CA LEU A 119 -5.19 11.63 11.53
C LEU A 119 -4.90 13.12 11.73
N LEU A 120 -5.18 13.96 10.73
CA LEU A 120 -4.89 15.39 10.81
C LEU A 120 -5.86 16.14 11.76
N ARG A 121 -7.02 15.59 12.09
CA ARG A 121 -7.87 16.13 13.15
C ARG A 121 -7.26 15.89 14.52
N ALA A 122 -6.72 14.69 14.75
CA ALA A 122 -6.05 14.33 16.00
C ALA A 122 -4.66 14.97 16.13
N ALA A 123 -3.95 15.16 15.01
CA ALA A 123 -2.57 15.65 14.94
C ALA A 123 -2.38 16.69 13.83
N PRO A 124 -2.95 17.88 13.94
CA PRO A 124 -2.83 18.92 12.90
C PRO A 124 -1.38 19.36 12.64
N ASN A 125 -0.52 19.23 13.62
CA ASN A 125 0.92 19.51 13.51
C ASN A 125 1.67 18.57 12.55
N LEU A 126 1.10 17.44 12.18
CA LEU A 126 1.70 16.52 11.20
C LEU A 126 1.45 16.93 9.75
N LYS A 127 0.57 17.89 9.49
CA LYS A 127 0.15 18.27 8.14
C LYS A 127 1.33 18.61 7.23
N ASP A 128 2.22 19.48 7.67
CA ASP A 128 3.34 19.96 6.85
C ASP A 128 4.37 18.83 6.62
N SER A 129 4.62 18.01 7.63
CA SER A 129 5.48 16.84 7.51
C SER A 129 4.93 15.85 6.49
N MET A 130 3.65 15.51 6.57
CA MET A 130 3.01 14.57 5.64
C MET A 130 2.91 15.15 4.23
N ALA A 131 2.62 16.45 4.08
CA ALA A 131 2.62 17.12 2.78
C ALA A 131 4.02 17.08 2.14
N SER A 132 5.09 17.25 2.93
CA SER A 132 6.46 17.17 2.42
C SER A 132 6.83 15.76 1.92
N MET A 133 6.30 14.69 2.54
CA MET A 133 6.52 13.31 2.11
C MET A 133 5.95 13.01 0.71
N ILE A 134 4.92 13.75 0.29
CA ILE A 134 4.36 13.70 -1.06
C ILE A 134 4.68 14.94 -1.88
N GLN A 135 5.76 15.63 -1.51
CA GLN A 135 6.33 16.78 -2.26
C GLN A 135 5.35 17.95 -2.46
N GLY A 136 4.55 18.24 -1.42
CA GLY A 136 3.59 19.34 -1.41
C GLY A 136 2.27 19.06 -2.13
N TRP A 137 2.06 17.85 -2.64
CA TRP A 137 0.79 17.48 -3.25
C TRP A 137 -0.33 17.40 -2.20
N ARG A 138 -1.58 17.42 -2.65
CA ARG A 138 -2.76 17.54 -1.79
C ARG A 138 -2.93 16.29 -0.90
N LEU A 139 -3.22 16.53 0.39
CA LEU A 139 -3.65 15.50 1.35
C LEU A 139 -5.18 15.47 1.42
N PHE A 140 -5.75 14.28 1.56
CA PHE A 140 -7.19 14.05 1.63
C PHE A 140 -7.57 13.54 3.02
N THR A 141 -8.53 14.20 3.65
CA THR A 141 -9.04 13.84 4.98
C THR A 141 -10.41 13.16 4.90
N LYS A 142 -11.21 13.50 3.89
CA LYS A 142 -12.55 12.98 3.66
C LYS A 142 -12.71 12.41 2.26
N MET A 143 -13.70 11.55 2.08
CA MET A 143 -14.07 11.04 0.75
C MET A 143 -14.48 12.19 -0.19
N SER A 144 -15.17 13.19 0.31
CA SER A 144 -15.56 14.39 -0.45
C SER A 144 -14.39 15.23 -0.94
N ASP A 145 -13.17 15.06 -0.38
CA ASP A 145 -11.96 15.74 -0.84
C ASP A 145 -11.42 15.16 -2.17
N LEU A 146 -11.84 13.96 -2.56
CA LEU A 146 -11.34 13.24 -3.73
C LEU A 146 -11.85 13.78 -5.07
N ASN A 147 -12.41 14.97 -5.10
CA ASN A 147 -13.07 15.56 -6.28
C ASN A 147 -12.12 15.88 -7.43
N CYS A 148 -10.83 16.06 -7.18
CA CYS A 148 -9.85 16.45 -8.21
C CYS A 148 -9.34 15.27 -9.06
N ILE A 149 -9.30 14.05 -8.49
CA ILE A 149 -8.95 12.82 -9.21
C ILE A 149 -10.20 11.99 -9.48
N GLY A 150 -11.15 12.05 -8.58
CA GLY A 150 -12.33 11.20 -8.50
C GLY A 150 -12.07 9.87 -7.77
N PRO A 151 -13.05 9.34 -7.00
CA PRO A 151 -12.89 8.10 -6.24
C PRO A 151 -12.48 6.89 -7.10
N ALA A 152 -12.99 6.79 -8.32
CA ALA A 152 -12.66 5.70 -9.24
C ALA A 152 -11.21 5.74 -9.77
N ASN A 153 -10.52 6.87 -9.62
CA ASN A 153 -9.12 7.00 -10.01
C ASN A 153 -8.17 7.10 -8.81
N THR A 154 -8.69 7.22 -7.60
CA THR A 154 -7.87 7.31 -6.38
C THR A 154 -7.67 5.92 -5.81
N TRP A 155 -6.45 5.37 -5.92
CA TRP A 155 -6.15 4.08 -5.32
C TRP A 155 -6.07 4.20 -3.79
N VAL A 156 -6.46 3.14 -3.08
CA VAL A 156 -6.46 3.07 -1.61
C VAL A 156 -5.36 2.14 -1.12
N PHE A 157 -5.34 0.88 -1.58
CA PHE A 157 -4.35 -0.10 -1.19
C PHE A 157 -3.65 -0.73 -2.39
N CYS A 158 -2.37 -1.01 -2.22
CA CYS A 158 -1.61 -1.91 -3.08
C CYS A 158 -0.67 -2.79 -2.23
N ASP A 159 -0.08 -3.83 -2.84
CA ASP A 159 0.98 -4.58 -2.18
C ASP A 159 2.29 -3.80 -2.24
N GLU A 160 3.01 -3.77 -1.12
CA GLU A 160 4.31 -3.14 -1.01
C GLU A 160 5.42 -4.19 -1.00
N ALA A 161 6.54 -3.86 -1.61
CA ALA A 161 7.72 -4.72 -1.62
C ALA A 161 8.34 -4.82 -0.22
N MET A 162 8.72 -6.03 0.19
CA MET A 162 9.17 -6.31 1.55
C MET A 162 10.32 -5.41 2.03
N TYR A 163 11.22 -4.99 1.15
CA TYR A 163 12.39 -4.24 1.60
C TYR A 163 12.14 -2.75 1.87
N THR A 164 11.01 -2.20 1.43
CA THR A 164 10.56 -0.86 1.82
C THR A 164 9.45 -0.92 2.87
N MET A 165 8.79 -2.08 3.00
CA MET A 165 7.65 -2.25 3.89
C MET A 165 8.06 -2.07 5.36
N ASN A 166 7.48 -1.07 6.01
CA ASN A 166 7.72 -0.76 7.41
C ASN A 166 6.41 -0.46 8.16
N ASP A 167 5.66 0.55 7.79
CA ASP A 167 4.45 1.01 8.51
C ASP A 167 3.16 0.75 7.73
N GLY A 168 2.57 1.07 6.98
CA GLY A 168 1.35 0.86 6.18
C GLY A 168 1.11 2.03 5.25
N TYR A 169 2.08 2.95 5.26
CA TYR A 169 2.08 4.16 4.45
C TYR A 169 3.02 3.95 3.27
N LEU A 170 2.51 3.93 2.04
CA LEU A 170 3.36 3.80 0.85
C LEU A 170 3.86 5.18 0.42
N GLN A 171 5.05 5.56 0.82
CA GLN A 171 5.61 6.85 0.40
C GLN A 171 5.80 6.91 -1.12
N CYS A 172 5.15 7.88 -1.76
CA CYS A 172 5.22 8.10 -3.19
C CYS A 172 5.94 9.41 -3.51
N SER A 173 6.89 9.37 -4.44
CA SER A 173 7.46 10.58 -5.04
C SER A 173 6.58 11.01 -6.20
N LEU A 174 5.96 12.19 -6.12
CA LEU A 174 4.98 12.65 -7.10
C LEU A 174 5.55 13.67 -8.08
N SER A 175 6.63 14.37 -7.72
CA SER A 175 7.29 15.37 -8.56
C SER A 175 8.57 14.86 -9.20
N THR A 176 9.26 13.93 -8.56
CA THR A 176 10.51 13.31 -9.03
C THR A 176 10.29 11.85 -9.34
N PRO A 177 10.71 11.33 -10.51
CA PRO A 177 10.55 9.92 -10.87
C PRO A 177 11.44 9.02 -10.00
N LEU A 178 10.88 8.57 -8.88
CA LEU A 178 11.51 7.77 -7.85
C LEU A 178 10.44 6.96 -7.11
N TYR A 179 10.79 5.79 -6.63
CA TYR A 179 9.97 4.99 -5.73
C TYR A 179 10.65 4.91 -4.35
N PRO A 180 10.35 5.84 -3.41
CA PRO A 180 10.85 5.77 -2.04
C PRO A 180 10.39 4.48 -1.36
N ASP A 181 9.08 4.19 -1.42
CA ASP A 181 8.52 2.88 -1.16
C ASP A 181 8.10 2.24 -2.48
N VAL A 182 8.34 0.96 -2.59
CA VAL A 182 8.23 0.24 -3.85
C VAL A 182 6.97 -0.61 -3.87
N PRO A 183 6.01 -0.35 -4.77
CA PRO A 183 4.92 -1.28 -4.99
C PRO A 183 5.44 -2.66 -5.39
N ALA A 184 4.85 -3.72 -4.85
CA ALA A 184 5.30 -5.08 -5.10
C ALA A 184 5.01 -5.56 -6.53
N ASN A 185 5.74 -6.61 -6.94
CA ASN A 185 5.51 -7.34 -8.18
C ASN A 185 5.26 -8.85 -7.91
N TYR A 186 4.54 -9.18 -6.83
CA TYR A 186 4.36 -10.56 -6.36
C TYR A 186 3.61 -11.48 -7.31
N HIS A 187 2.76 -10.92 -8.18
CA HIS A 187 1.95 -11.72 -9.10
C HIS A 187 2.72 -12.16 -10.33
N CYS A 188 2.37 -13.32 -10.85
CA CYS A 188 2.98 -13.88 -12.06
C CYS A 188 2.87 -12.90 -13.25
N GLY A 189 3.98 -12.72 -13.93
CA GLY A 189 4.10 -11.75 -15.00
C GLY A 189 4.50 -10.36 -14.54
N GLY A 190 4.69 -10.17 -13.23
CA GLY A 190 5.09 -8.89 -12.61
C GLY A 190 3.94 -7.88 -12.61
N GLY A 191 3.35 -7.67 -11.46
CA GLY A 191 2.26 -6.71 -11.30
C GLY A 191 1.70 -6.69 -9.89
N ASN A 192 0.75 -5.81 -9.67
CA ASN A 192 0.12 -5.55 -8.39
C ASN A 192 -1.41 -5.49 -8.53
N VAL A 193 -2.12 -5.70 -7.45
CA VAL A 193 -3.56 -5.45 -7.35
C VAL A 193 -3.77 -4.15 -6.58
N PHE A 194 -4.52 -3.24 -7.17
CA PHE A 194 -4.94 -1.99 -6.54
C PHE A 194 -6.42 -2.04 -6.19
N SER A 195 -6.78 -1.47 -5.05
CA SER A 195 -8.16 -1.10 -4.76
C SER A 195 -8.32 0.41 -4.86
N PHE A 196 -9.53 0.86 -5.16
CA PHE A 196 -9.87 2.27 -5.39
C PHE A 196 -10.95 2.76 -4.43
N ALA A 197 -11.03 4.07 -4.26
CA ALA A 197 -11.91 4.67 -3.27
C ALA A 197 -13.41 4.49 -3.57
N ASP A 198 -13.79 4.17 -4.81
CA ASP A 198 -15.15 3.79 -5.18
C ASP A 198 -15.49 2.31 -4.91
N GLY A 199 -14.51 1.53 -4.40
CA GLY A 199 -14.66 0.12 -4.05
C GLY A 199 -14.18 -0.86 -5.12
N HIS A 200 -13.93 -0.46 -6.37
CA HIS A 200 -13.45 -1.40 -7.36
C HIS A 200 -11.99 -1.81 -7.11
N THR A 201 -11.60 -2.93 -7.69
CA THR A 201 -10.24 -3.47 -7.61
C THR A 201 -9.77 -3.89 -8.99
N GLU A 202 -8.52 -3.60 -9.32
CA GLU A 202 -7.92 -4.02 -10.58
C GLU A 202 -6.53 -4.62 -10.41
N TYR A 203 -6.19 -5.54 -11.30
CA TYR A 203 -4.82 -6.02 -11.46
C TYR A 203 -4.11 -5.16 -12.51
N ARG A 204 -2.98 -4.56 -12.11
CA ARG A 204 -2.09 -3.84 -13.01
C ARG A 204 -0.80 -4.63 -13.23
N ALA A 205 -0.55 -5.04 -14.47
CA ALA A 205 0.75 -5.53 -14.88
C ALA A 205 1.71 -4.34 -15.06
N TRP A 206 2.91 -4.45 -14.48
CA TRP A 206 3.95 -3.44 -14.67
C TRP A 206 4.42 -3.43 -16.12
N LYS A 207 4.52 -2.25 -16.72
CA LYS A 207 4.76 -2.06 -18.14
C LYS A 207 6.15 -1.52 -18.44
N TYR A 208 6.67 -0.67 -17.55
CA TYR A 208 7.98 -0.05 -17.77
C TYR A 208 9.05 -1.13 -17.78
N ASN A 209 9.80 -1.17 -18.88
CA ASN A 209 10.89 -2.10 -19.07
C ASN A 209 12.19 -1.29 -19.30
N THR A 210 13.19 -1.59 -18.51
CA THR A 210 14.52 -0.95 -18.59
C THR A 210 15.60 -2.01 -18.48
N SER A 211 16.74 -1.76 -19.10
CA SER A 211 17.93 -2.60 -18.96
C SER A 211 18.66 -2.39 -17.64
N ASP A 212 18.37 -1.30 -16.92
CA ASP A 212 18.94 -1.04 -15.61
C ASP A 212 18.26 -1.96 -14.57
N PRO A 213 19.01 -2.88 -13.94
CA PRO A 213 18.46 -3.79 -12.94
C PRO A 213 18.03 -3.09 -11.63
N ASN A 214 18.40 -1.83 -11.45
CA ASN A 214 18.07 -1.02 -10.27
C ASN A 214 16.94 -0.01 -10.55
N ALA A 215 16.40 0.00 -11.76
CA ALA A 215 15.33 0.93 -12.14
C ALA A 215 14.04 0.20 -12.51
N GLY A 216 12.92 0.85 -12.17
CA GLY A 216 11.57 0.38 -12.44
C GLY A 216 11.09 -0.77 -11.53
N ILE A 217 9.83 -0.77 -11.21
CA ILE A 217 9.19 -1.75 -10.28
C ILE A 217 9.33 -3.19 -10.77
N LYS A 218 9.33 -3.40 -12.09
CA LYS A 218 9.37 -4.73 -12.70
C LYS A 218 10.66 -5.49 -12.40
N ASN A 219 11.78 -4.78 -12.20
CA ASN A 219 13.11 -5.36 -11.97
C ASN A 219 13.42 -5.61 -10.49
N VAL A 220 12.49 -5.27 -9.63
CA VAL A 220 12.61 -5.42 -8.18
C VAL A 220 12.89 -6.88 -7.80
N ARG A 221 13.97 -7.10 -7.04
CA ARG A 221 14.38 -8.41 -6.53
C ARG A 221 14.16 -8.47 -5.04
N TYR A 222 13.53 -9.55 -4.57
CA TYR A 222 13.26 -9.79 -3.15
C TYR A 222 14.44 -10.51 -2.51
N ILE A 223 15.54 -9.79 -2.32
CA ILE A 223 16.75 -10.32 -1.67
C ILE A 223 16.83 -9.71 -0.28
N LYS A 224 16.90 -10.56 0.74
CA LYS A 224 17.11 -10.14 2.13
C LYS A 224 18.39 -9.31 2.24
N ASN A 225 18.35 -8.25 3.03
CA ASN A 225 19.46 -7.32 3.29
C ASN A 225 19.86 -6.36 2.15
N ILE A 226 19.06 -6.22 1.11
CA ILE A 226 19.17 -5.05 0.26
C ILE A 226 18.46 -3.90 0.99
N THR A 227 19.21 -3.16 1.81
CA THR A 227 18.72 -1.97 2.48
C THR A 227 18.70 -0.79 1.51
N GLY A 228 17.59 -0.04 1.51
CA GLY A 228 17.55 1.30 0.90
C GLY A 228 17.61 1.33 -0.61
N GLN A 229 16.99 0.38 -1.31
CA GLN A 229 16.79 0.53 -2.74
C GLN A 229 15.70 1.56 -3.00
N ASN A 230 16.10 2.82 -3.07
CA ASN A 230 15.36 3.77 -3.88
C ASN A 230 15.39 3.24 -5.31
N VAL A 231 14.31 2.58 -5.72
CA VAL A 231 14.19 2.12 -7.11
C VAL A 231 14.12 3.35 -7.98
N GLY A 232 15.19 3.60 -8.71
CA GLY A 232 15.25 4.69 -9.65
C GLY A 232 14.15 4.57 -10.69
N SER A 233 13.70 5.69 -11.19
CA SER A 233 12.74 5.78 -12.27
C SER A 233 13.16 6.88 -13.24
N SER A 234 12.47 7.00 -14.34
CA SER A 234 12.63 8.11 -15.27
C SER A 234 11.27 8.77 -15.54
N GLY A 235 11.30 10.01 -16.05
CA GLY A 235 10.08 10.66 -16.47
C GLY A 235 9.31 9.91 -17.57
N LEU A 236 9.95 8.94 -18.22
CA LEU A 236 9.34 8.05 -19.21
C LEU A 236 8.74 6.77 -18.60
N ASP A 237 8.94 6.54 -17.30
CA ASP A 237 8.35 5.40 -16.59
C ASP A 237 6.82 5.55 -16.52
N MET A 238 6.15 4.81 -17.37
CA MET A 238 4.68 4.83 -17.46
C MET A 238 3.99 4.26 -16.21
N ASP A 239 4.69 3.46 -15.41
CA ASP A 239 4.15 2.92 -14.16
C ASP A 239 4.24 3.95 -13.04
N TRP A 240 5.34 4.71 -12.96
CA TRP A 240 5.45 5.86 -12.07
C TRP A 240 4.44 6.96 -12.44
N GLN A 241 4.30 7.31 -13.73
CA GLN A 241 3.30 8.28 -14.19
C GLN A 241 1.87 7.85 -13.82
N TRP A 242 1.55 6.58 -14.02
CA TRP A 242 0.24 6.03 -13.68
C TRP A 242 -0.04 6.13 -12.17
N LEU A 243 0.95 5.76 -11.33
CA LEU A 243 0.84 5.79 -9.88
C LEU A 243 0.63 7.22 -9.38
N ARG A 244 1.49 8.16 -9.81
CA ARG A 244 1.41 9.56 -9.38
C ARG A 244 0.07 10.22 -9.70
N GLN A 245 -0.46 9.99 -10.91
CA GLN A 245 -1.73 10.54 -11.36
C GLN A 245 -2.93 10.06 -10.55
N ARG A 246 -2.78 8.95 -9.83
CA ARG A 246 -3.82 8.28 -9.03
C ARG A 246 -3.58 8.37 -7.53
N THR A 247 -2.46 8.94 -7.13
CA THR A 247 -2.12 9.12 -5.71
C THR A 247 -2.73 10.41 -5.17
N SER A 248 -2.54 11.52 -5.84
CA SER A 248 -3.01 12.83 -5.42
C SER A 248 -3.12 13.82 -6.59
N CYS A 249 -3.58 15.04 -6.29
CA CYS A 249 -3.56 16.18 -7.20
C CYS A 249 -2.36 17.09 -6.92
N PRO A 250 -1.90 17.84 -7.92
CA PRO A 250 -0.98 18.95 -7.69
C PRO A 250 -1.54 19.94 -6.66
N PRO A 251 -0.67 20.70 -6.02
CA PRO A 251 -1.06 21.76 -5.08
C PRO A 251 -2.03 22.77 -5.66
#